data_539be59944a9507b4b1344ce97f436fc
#
_entry.id   539be59944a9507b4b1344ce97f436fc
#
_cell.length_a   1.000
_cell.length_b   1.000
_cell.length_c   1.000
_cell.angle_alpha   90.00
_cell.angle_beta   90.00
_cell.angle_gamma   90.00
#
_symmetry.space_group_name_H-M   'P 1'
#
loop_
_entity.id
_entity.type
_entity.pdbx_description
1 polymer ?
#
loop_
_entity_poly.entity_id
_entity_poly.type
_entity_poly.pdbx_seq_one_letter_code
_entity_poly.pdbx_strand_id
1 'polypeptide(L)'
;MGEKAVLNRVLDLVASQGWFDVSMPFEKTINLTQGACLWLMLTRQGACDTYVKFSDSVSLGQEAQRCAAASRCYPTLVPRFVGHVHQDGLHVLVCRAVDYRGLSASSLHQPERHARVFRDLIRYFTAMPTTHLPQELTPIRNADLVDSLSGYFDAHALAPLARRWLRSDAARRATGLPNMPQHGDLVLNNIGQARNGAAVVFDWEDFGASCLPGLDLFTLELSLAGDAARLISGRERHADPTQHFVRDACGALQLDFGAYSTLTSVYALVFRHLKRNYGPVVRERMDRLLLDLDQQRTMSEPR
;
A
#
# COMPACT_ATOMS: atom_id res chain seq x y z
N MET A 1 20.32 8.06 -24.69
CA MET A 1 21.03 9.00 -23.80
C MET A 1 21.74 8.18 -22.73
N GLY A 2 23.03 8.44 -22.44
CA GLY A 2 23.75 7.65 -21.43
C GLY A 2 23.21 7.92 -20.01
N GLU A 3 23.28 6.95 -19.10
CA GLU A 3 22.77 7.01 -17.73
C GLU A 3 23.21 8.28 -16.96
N LYS A 4 24.50 8.69 -17.13
CA LYS A 4 25.02 9.91 -16.52
C LYS A 4 24.32 11.18 -17.02
N ALA A 5 23.91 11.23 -18.30
CA ALA A 5 23.22 12.37 -18.87
C ALA A 5 21.79 12.50 -18.32
N VAL A 6 21.09 11.35 -18.15
CA VAL A 6 19.75 11.33 -17.51
C VAL A 6 19.85 11.82 -16.08
N LEU A 7 20.82 11.34 -15.33
CA LEU A 7 21.01 11.71 -13.94
C LEU A 7 21.30 13.21 -13.76
N ASN A 8 22.18 13.78 -14.58
CA ASN A 8 22.46 15.22 -14.54
C ASN A 8 21.19 16.01 -14.83
N ARG A 9 20.43 15.61 -15.84
CA ARG A 9 19.15 16.25 -16.18
C ARG A 9 18.13 16.20 -15.03
N VAL A 10 18.04 15.07 -14.32
CA VAL A 10 17.18 14.94 -13.13
C VAL A 10 17.61 15.93 -12.04
N LEU A 11 18.92 16.03 -11.76
CA LEU A 11 19.46 16.97 -10.78
C LEU A 11 19.20 18.43 -11.20
N ASP A 12 19.38 18.78 -12.49
CA ASP A 12 19.09 20.12 -13.02
C ASP A 12 17.60 20.46 -12.86
N LEU A 13 16.69 19.49 -13.13
CA LEU A 13 15.26 19.69 -12.94
C LEU A 13 14.91 19.91 -11.46
N VAL A 14 15.44 19.10 -10.56
CA VAL A 14 15.21 19.22 -9.11
C VAL A 14 15.73 20.54 -8.58
N ALA A 15 16.89 21.00 -9.06
CA ALA A 15 17.49 22.28 -8.70
C ALA A 15 16.69 23.46 -9.25
N SER A 16 16.27 23.41 -10.52
CA SER A 16 15.50 24.49 -11.17
C SER A 16 14.15 24.74 -10.51
N GLN A 17 13.55 23.69 -9.90
CA GLN A 17 12.33 23.80 -9.10
C GLN A 17 12.57 24.27 -7.65
N GLY A 18 13.84 24.46 -7.24
CA GLY A 18 14.20 24.82 -5.88
C GLY A 18 13.92 23.71 -4.84
N TRP A 19 13.78 22.45 -5.29
CA TRP A 19 13.46 21.33 -4.41
C TRP A 19 14.66 20.79 -3.65
N PHE A 20 15.85 20.96 -4.24
CA PHE A 20 17.12 20.62 -3.61
C PHE A 20 18.21 21.57 -4.13
N ASP A 21 19.03 22.08 -3.25
CA ASP A 21 20.15 22.96 -3.57
C ASP A 21 21.39 22.14 -3.95
N VAL A 22 21.67 22.01 -5.24
CA VAL A 22 22.82 21.26 -5.76
C VAL A 22 24.13 22.05 -5.70
N SER A 23 24.10 23.33 -5.32
CA SER A 23 25.32 24.15 -5.16
C SER A 23 26.09 23.78 -3.88
N MET A 24 25.43 23.20 -2.89
CA MET A 24 26.05 22.71 -1.67
C MET A 24 26.52 21.27 -1.83
N PRO A 25 27.61 20.85 -1.18
CA PRO A 25 28.08 19.47 -1.22
C PRO A 25 26.99 18.46 -0.82
N PHE A 26 26.82 17.42 -1.59
CA PHE A 26 25.90 16.32 -1.32
C PHE A 26 26.44 15.00 -1.87
N GLU A 27 25.99 13.91 -1.28
CA GLU A 27 26.21 12.56 -1.77
C GLU A 27 24.94 12.04 -2.46
N LYS A 28 25.10 11.12 -3.40
CA LYS A 28 23.98 10.46 -4.08
C LYS A 28 24.13 8.97 -4.07
N THR A 29 23.04 8.28 -3.73
CA THR A 29 22.90 6.83 -3.86
C THR A 29 21.82 6.55 -4.89
N ILE A 30 22.14 5.74 -5.90
CA ILE A 30 21.22 5.34 -6.95
C ILE A 30 20.81 3.89 -6.70
N ASN A 31 19.51 3.63 -6.69
CA ASN A 31 18.96 2.28 -6.64
C ASN A 31 18.11 2.03 -7.88
N LEU A 32 18.32 0.88 -8.51
CA LEU A 32 17.48 0.37 -9.59
C LEU A 32 16.30 -0.38 -8.98
N THR A 33 15.08 0.00 -9.33
CA THR A 33 13.91 -0.80 -9.01
C THR A 33 13.63 -1.81 -10.12
N GLN A 34 12.86 -2.85 -9.82
CA GLN A 34 12.33 -3.74 -10.84
C GLN A 34 11.36 -2.95 -11.73
N GLY A 35 11.83 -2.56 -12.92
CA GLY A 35 11.06 -1.76 -13.87
C GLY A 35 11.85 -0.54 -14.37
N ALA A 36 11.17 0.34 -15.10
CA ALA A 36 11.74 1.52 -15.73
C ALA A 36 11.95 2.73 -14.78
N CYS A 37 11.79 2.55 -13.47
CA CYS A 37 11.98 3.62 -12.49
C CYS A 37 13.34 3.54 -11.81
N LEU A 38 14.01 4.66 -11.72
CA LEU A 38 15.24 4.83 -10.96
C LEU A 38 14.97 5.67 -9.73
N TRP A 39 15.68 5.31 -8.64
CA TRP A 39 15.61 6.01 -7.37
C TRP A 39 16.94 6.67 -7.07
N LEU A 40 16.88 7.91 -6.63
CA LEU A 40 18.02 8.68 -6.21
C LEU A 40 17.79 9.21 -4.80
N MET A 41 18.68 8.84 -3.89
CA MET A 41 18.74 9.42 -2.55
C MET A 41 19.79 10.50 -2.54
N LEU A 42 19.42 11.73 -2.19
CA LEU A 42 20.31 12.85 -2.00
C LEU A 42 20.56 13.04 -0.50
N THR A 43 21.83 12.93 -0.10
CA THR A 43 22.25 12.94 1.30
C THR A 43 23.11 14.17 1.54
N ARG A 44 22.86 14.89 2.61
CA ARG A 44 23.64 16.05 3.03
C ARG A 44 24.13 15.86 4.45
N GLN A 45 25.45 16.03 4.65
CA GLN A 45 26.09 15.85 5.97
C GLN A 45 25.77 14.50 6.61
N GLY A 46 25.71 13.42 5.82
CA GLY A 46 25.40 12.07 6.29
C GLY A 46 23.92 11.83 6.63
N ALA A 47 23.05 12.85 6.51
CA ALA A 47 21.60 12.69 6.69
C ALA A 47 20.88 12.65 5.34
N CYS A 48 20.01 11.67 5.16
CA CYS A 48 19.17 11.62 3.97
C CYS A 48 18.18 12.79 3.98
N ASP A 49 18.20 13.63 2.94
CA ASP A 49 17.39 14.86 2.85
C ASP A 49 16.26 14.72 1.85
N THR A 50 16.57 14.20 0.67
CA THR A 50 15.64 14.19 -0.45
C THR A 50 15.68 12.86 -1.17
N TYR A 51 14.50 12.38 -1.51
CA TYR A 51 14.26 11.18 -2.26
C TYR A 51 13.63 11.54 -3.60
N VAL A 52 14.23 11.05 -4.68
CA VAL A 52 13.81 11.35 -6.05
C VAL A 52 13.53 10.05 -6.79
N LYS A 53 12.33 9.90 -7.34
CA LYS A 53 11.96 8.82 -8.27
C LYS A 53 11.80 9.42 -9.64
N PHE A 54 12.34 8.78 -10.69
CA PHE A 54 12.23 9.29 -12.04
C PHE A 54 12.06 8.16 -13.06
N SER A 55 11.31 8.44 -14.12
CA SER A 55 10.98 7.50 -15.18
C SER A 55 10.46 8.24 -16.41
N ASP A 56 10.54 7.60 -17.57
CA ASP A 56 9.81 8.00 -18.78
C ASP A 56 8.37 7.47 -18.82
N SER A 57 7.97 6.70 -17.82
CA SER A 57 6.63 6.10 -17.73
C SER A 57 5.59 7.09 -17.23
N VAL A 58 4.46 7.18 -17.92
CA VAL A 58 3.26 7.94 -17.51
C VAL A 58 2.75 7.49 -16.13
N SER A 59 3.00 6.23 -15.73
CA SER A 59 2.61 5.71 -14.42
C SER A 59 3.21 6.51 -13.26
N LEU A 60 4.43 7.05 -13.41
CA LEU A 60 5.03 7.90 -12.37
C LEU A 60 4.29 9.22 -12.18
N GLY A 61 3.68 9.77 -13.24
CA GLY A 61 2.80 10.94 -13.11
C GLY A 61 1.54 10.65 -12.28
N GLN A 62 0.95 9.47 -12.48
CA GLN A 62 -0.20 9.01 -11.69
C GLN A 62 0.18 8.75 -10.23
N GLU A 63 1.33 8.10 -10.01
CA GLU A 63 1.88 7.90 -8.67
C GLU A 63 2.11 9.25 -7.96
N ALA A 64 2.66 10.24 -8.65
CA ALA A 64 2.89 11.57 -8.08
C ALA A 64 1.59 12.24 -7.62
N GLN A 65 0.51 12.14 -8.40
CA GLN A 65 -0.80 12.65 -8.02
C GLN A 65 -1.33 11.96 -6.75
N ARG A 66 -1.18 10.64 -6.67
CA ARG A 66 -1.60 9.84 -5.51
C ARG A 66 -0.77 10.14 -4.27
N CYS A 67 0.56 10.25 -4.40
CA CYS A 67 1.45 10.67 -3.31
C CYS A 67 1.10 12.07 -2.79
N ALA A 68 0.83 13.01 -3.68
CA ALA A 68 0.40 14.36 -3.31
C ALA A 68 -0.93 14.35 -2.56
N ALA A 69 -1.90 13.55 -3.02
CA ALA A 69 -3.19 13.39 -2.37
C ALA A 69 -3.03 12.73 -0.98
N ALA A 70 -2.28 11.63 -0.88
CA ALA A 70 -2.02 10.95 0.38
C ALA A 70 -1.33 11.86 1.40
N SER A 71 -0.35 12.68 0.96
CA SER A 71 0.34 13.65 1.81
C SER A 71 -0.58 14.73 2.36
N ARG A 72 -1.64 15.10 1.62
CA ARG A 72 -2.69 16.02 2.12
C ARG A 72 -3.63 15.33 3.11
N CYS A 73 -4.02 14.08 2.83
CA CYS A 73 -4.94 13.32 3.67
C CYS A 73 -4.29 12.84 4.98
N TYR A 74 -3.03 12.43 4.93
CA TYR A 74 -2.31 11.80 6.05
C TYR A 74 -0.91 12.40 6.28
N PRO A 75 -0.81 13.71 6.56
CA PRO A 75 0.46 14.46 6.57
C PRO A 75 1.46 13.97 7.62
N THR A 76 1.02 13.21 8.63
CA THR A 76 1.89 12.67 9.69
C THR A 76 2.42 11.28 9.39
N LEU A 77 1.87 10.59 8.37
CA LEU A 77 2.24 9.22 8.00
C LEU A 77 3.01 9.15 6.68
N VAL A 78 2.72 10.08 5.77
CA VAL A 78 3.29 10.09 4.42
C VAL A 78 4.59 10.88 4.43
N PRO A 79 5.69 10.40 3.81
CA PRO A 79 6.83 11.25 3.51
C PRO A 79 6.38 12.51 2.80
N ARG A 80 6.83 13.67 3.28
CA ARG A 80 6.38 14.94 2.73
C ARG A 80 6.62 15.00 1.22
N PHE A 81 5.55 15.03 0.45
CA PHE A 81 5.60 15.28 -0.98
C PHE A 81 6.13 16.70 -1.23
N VAL A 82 7.16 16.82 -2.07
CA VAL A 82 7.79 18.11 -2.42
C VAL A 82 7.25 18.59 -3.75
N GLY A 83 7.23 17.73 -4.77
CA GLY A 83 6.73 18.08 -6.07
C GLY A 83 6.88 16.98 -7.11
N HIS A 84 6.31 17.27 -8.28
CA HIS A 84 6.44 16.46 -9.48
C HIS A 84 6.59 17.38 -10.68
N VAL A 85 7.51 17.05 -11.59
CA VAL A 85 7.68 17.72 -12.87
C VAL A 85 7.72 16.68 -14.00
N HIS A 86 7.10 17.03 -15.12
CA HIS A 86 7.21 16.30 -16.37
C HIS A 86 7.81 17.22 -17.43
N GLN A 87 8.98 16.85 -17.95
CA GLN A 87 9.66 17.63 -18.98
C GLN A 87 10.36 16.72 -19.98
N ASP A 88 10.11 16.94 -21.28
CA ASP A 88 10.67 16.20 -22.41
C ASP A 88 10.59 14.67 -22.23
N GLY A 89 9.42 14.17 -21.84
CA GLY A 89 9.17 12.75 -21.64
C GLY A 89 9.72 12.14 -20.34
N LEU A 90 10.35 12.94 -19.48
CA LEU A 90 10.86 12.48 -18.19
C LEU A 90 9.97 12.99 -17.05
N HIS A 91 9.43 12.08 -16.26
CA HIS A 91 8.75 12.35 -14.99
C HIS A 91 9.75 12.31 -13.85
N VAL A 92 9.70 13.29 -12.94
CA VAL A 92 10.52 13.37 -11.73
C VAL A 92 9.61 13.67 -10.55
N LEU A 93 9.55 12.74 -9.59
CA LEU A 93 8.81 12.83 -8.34
C LEU A 93 9.79 13.04 -7.19
N VAL A 94 9.52 14.00 -6.31
CA VAL A 94 10.38 14.36 -5.19
C VAL A 94 9.60 14.33 -3.88
N CYS A 95 10.15 13.61 -2.89
CA CYS A 95 9.68 13.58 -1.51
C CYS A 95 10.83 13.90 -0.55
N ARG A 96 10.51 14.40 0.64
CA ARG A 96 11.50 14.45 1.74
C ARG A 96 11.82 13.05 2.19
N ALA A 97 13.11 12.76 2.29
CA ALA A 97 13.55 11.49 2.84
C ALA A 97 13.28 11.42 4.35
N VAL A 98 12.96 10.23 4.81
CA VAL A 98 12.73 9.93 6.22
C VAL A 98 13.71 8.86 6.64
N ASP A 99 14.48 9.14 7.70
CA ASP A 99 15.30 8.10 8.30
C ASP A 99 14.43 7.21 9.19
N TYR A 100 14.38 5.93 8.86
CA TYR A 100 13.47 4.98 9.49
C TYR A 100 14.12 3.61 9.70
N ARG A 101 13.53 2.85 10.60
CA ARG A 101 13.78 1.42 10.77
C ARG A 101 12.56 0.65 10.24
N GLY A 102 12.78 -0.33 9.39
CA GLY A 102 11.72 -1.23 8.95
C GLY A 102 11.12 -2.05 10.09
N LEU A 103 9.87 -2.42 9.95
CA LEU A 103 9.17 -3.33 10.85
C LEU A 103 9.33 -4.78 10.39
N SER A 104 9.13 -5.71 11.31
CA SER A 104 9.08 -7.15 11.07
C SER A 104 7.83 -7.76 11.68
N ALA A 105 7.48 -8.99 11.32
CA ALA A 105 6.35 -9.70 11.92
C ALA A 105 6.45 -9.80 13.46
N SER A 106 7.68 -9.85 14.01
CA SER A 106 7.91 -9.87 15.46
C SER A 106 7.69 -8.50 16.14
N SER A 107 7.49 -7.43 15.40
CA SER A 107 7.32 -6.09 15.98
C SER A 107 6.06 -5.97 16.84
N LEU A 108 4.98 -6.70 16.53
CA LEU A 108 3.78 -6.76 17.36
C LEU A 108 4.01 -7.44 18.71
N HIS A 109 4.96 -8.38 18.80
CA HIS A 109 5.34 -9.05 20.04
C HIS A 109 6.28 -8.19 20.92
N GLN A 110 6.63 -6.96 20.46
CA GLN A 110 7.39 -5.98 21.20
C GLN A 110 6.58 -4.67 21.32
N PRO A 111 5.39 -4.71 21.96
CA PRO A 111 4.46 -3.59 21.91
C PRO A 111 5.02 -2.30 22.50
N GLU A 112 5.82 -2.38 23.56
CA GLU A 112 6.43 -1.19 24.17
C GLU A 112 7.35 -0.45 23.19
N ARG A 113 8.13 -1.19 22.41
CA ARG A 113 9.07 -0.63 21.42
C ARG A 113 8.37 0.02 20.24
N HIS A 114 7.24 -0.51 19.83
CA HIS A 114 6.52 -0.11 18.63
C HIS A 114 5.14 0.50 18.91
N ALA A 115 4.82 0.76 20.19
CA ALA A 115 3.50 1.26 20.63
C ALA A 115 3.05 2.50 19.86
N ARG A 116 3.97 3.41 19.54
CA ARG A 116 3.64 4.61 18.79
C ARG A 116 3.27 4.30 17.34
N VAL A 117 4.01 3.39 16.68
CA VAL A 117 3.72 2.99 15.31
C VAL A 117 2.32 2.41 15.20
N PHE A 118 1.97 1.44 16.06
CA PHE A 118 0.63 0.84 16.04
C PHE A 118 -0.47 1.81 16.40
N ARG A 119 -0.22 2.73 17.32
CA ARG A 119 -1.16 3.83 17.62
C ARG A 119 -1.37 4.76 16.42
N ASP A 120 -0.30 5.09 15.69
CA ASP A 120 -0.40 5.93 14.51
C ASP A 120 -1.14 5.21 13.38
N LEU A 121 -0.96 3.88 13.23
CA LEU A 121 -1.75 3.06 12.30
C LEU A 121 -3.24 3.00 12.71
N ILE A 122 -3.56 2.86 14.00
CA ILE A 122 -4.96 2.94 14.46
C ILE A 122 -5.55 4.33 14.14
N ARG A 123 -4.80 5.41 14.32
CA ARG A 123 -5.24 6.76 13.93
C ARG A 123 -5.49 6.88 12.42
N TYR A 124 -4.65 6.24 11.60
CA TYR A 124 -4.86 6.14 10.16
C TYR A 124 -6.20 5.48 9.84
N PHE A 125 -6.49 4.32 10.42
CA PHE A 125 -7.77 3.65 10.25
C PHE A 125 -8.95 4.46 10.79
N THR A 126 -8.79 5.18 11.91
CA THR A 126 -9.81 6.08 12.46
C THR A 126 -10.13 7.25 11.54
N ALA A 127 -9.13 7.76 10.81
CA ALA A 127 -9.32 8.88 9.90
C ALA A 127 -10.00 8.48 8.57
N MET A 128 -9.86 7.22 8.13
CA MET A 128 -10.37 6.75 6.82
C MET A 128 -11.87 7.02 6.59
N PRO A 129 -12.80 6.75 7.54
CA PRO A 129 -14.23 6.97 7.31
C PRO A 129 -14.61 8.42 6.98
N THR A 130 -13.78 9.38 7.37
CA THR A 130 -14.00 10.80 7.14
C THR A 130 -13.08 11.40 6.07
N THR A 131 -12.17 10.59 5.52
CA THR A 131 -11.23 11.04 4.50
C THR A 131 -11.91 11.06 3.13
N HIS A 132 -11.86 12.21 2.47
CA HIS A 132 -12.32 12.38 1.10
C HIS A 132 -11.13 12.45 0.15
N LEU A 133 -11.21 11.72 -0.96
CA LEU A 133 -10.22 11.86 -2.02
C LEU A 133 -10.30 13.26 -2.63
N PRO A 134 -9.15 13.89 -2.90
CA PRO A 134 -9.10 15.11 -3.69
C PRO A 134 -9.74 14.91 -5.08
N GLN A 135 -10.32 15.97 -5.63
CA GLN A 135 -11.06 15.91 -6.92
C GLN A 135 -10.23 15.39 -8.09
N GLU A 136 -8.91 15.51 -8.00
CA GLU A 136 -7.97 15.02 -9.03
C GLU A 136 -7.91 13.49 -9.10
N LEU A 137 -8.36 12.79 -8.05
CA LEU A 137 -8.43 11.33 -8.01
C LEU A 137 -9.88 10.89 -8.10
N THR A 138 -10.18 10.14 -9.16
CA THR A 138 -11.49 9.51 -9.30
C THR A 138 -11.51 8.19 -8.51
N PRO A 139 -12.27 8.09 -7.41
CA PRO A 139 -12.37 6.84 -6.67
C PRO A 139 -13.12 5.80 -7.49
N ILE A 140 -12.62 4.57 -7.47
CA ILE A 140 -13.40 3.43 -7.97
C ILE A 140 -14.37 3.05 -6.86
N ARG A 141 -15.68 3.14 -7.12
CA ARG A 141 -16.70 2.72 -6.16
C ARG A 141 -16.59 1.21 -5.91
N ASN A 142 -16.92 0.76 -4.71
CA ASN A 142 -16.81 -0.65 -4.33
C ASN A 142 -17.63 -1.57 -5.27
N ALA A 143 -18.80 -1.12 -5.72
CA ALA A 143 -19.60 -1.86 -6.69
C ALA A 143 -18.85 -2.02 -8.03
N ASP A 144 -18.34 -0.91 -8.60
CA ASP A 144 -17.63 -0.92 -9.88
C ASP A 144 -16.33 -1.74 -9.78
N LEU A 145 -15.66 -1.71 -8.62
CA LEU A 145 -14.48 -2.53 -8.35
C LEU A 145 -14.83 -4.02 -8.39
N VAL A 146 -15.87 -4.44 -7.66
CA VAL A 146 -16.30 -5.85 -7.62
C VAL A 146 -16.74 -6.33 -9.02
N ASP A 147 -17.45 -5.51 -9.78
CA ASP A 147 -17.85 -5.82 -11.15
C ASP A 147 -16.62 -5.97 -12.08
N SER A 148 -15.61 -5.09 -11.92
CA SER A 148 -14.37 -5.16 -12.70
C SER A 148 -13.58 -6.44 -12.46
N LEU A 149 -13.63 -7.00 -11.23
CA LEU A 149 -12.99 -8.27 -10.90
C LEU A 149 -13.55 -9.42 -11.72
N SER A 150 -14.84 -9.44 -11.99
CA SER A 150 -15.46 -10.48 -12.81
C SER A 150 -14.82 -10.52 -14.21
N GLY A 151 -14.77 -9.37 -14.90
CA GLY A 151 -14.13 -9.29 -16.22
C GLY A 151 -12.62 -9.60 -16.19
N TYR A 152 -11.92 -9.17 -15.15
CA TYR A 152 -10.49 -9.46 -15.01
C TYR A 152 -10.21 -10.96 -14.87
N PHE A 153 -11.00 -11.67 -14.05
CA PHE A 153 -10.77 -13.09 -13.79
C PHE A 153 -11.38 -14.02 -14.86
N ASP A 154 -12.24 -13.57 -15.77
CA ASP A 154 -12.89 -14.42 -16.75
C ASP A 154 -11.90 -15.18 -17.66
N ALA A 155 -10.80 -14.55 -18.04
CA ALA A 155 -9.72 -15.15 -18.81
C ALA A 155 -8.59 -15.77 -17.95
N HIS A 156 -8.74 -15.79 -16.62
CA HIS A 156 -7.71 -16.23 -15.70
C HIS A 156 -7.86 -17.71 -15.33
N ALA A 157 -6.76 -18.41 -15.05
CA ALA A 157 -6.79 -19.82 -14.60
C ALA A 157 -7.65 -20.03 -13.33
N LEU A 158 -7.79 -18.99 -12.49
CA LEU A 158 -8.61 -19.01 -11.27
C LEU A 158 -10.05 -18.53 -11.49
N ALA A 159 -10.54 -18.44 -12.72
CA ALA A 159 -11.91 -18.01 -13.03
C ALA A 159 -13.00 -18.76 -12.23
N PRO A 160 -12.97 -20.11 -12.10
CA PRO A 160 -14.00 -20.83 -11.34
C PRO A 160 -14.02 -20.42 -9.85
N LEU A 161 -12.86 -20.24 -9.24
CA LEU A 161 -12.71 -19.80 -7.86
C LEU A 161 -13.22 -18.35 -7.70
N ALA A 162 -12.77 -17.44 -8.54
CA ALA A 162 -13.16 -16.05 -8.51
C ALA A 162 -14.67 -15.88 -8.69
N ARG A 163 -15.28 -16.56 -9.67
CA ARG A 163 -16.75 -16.55 -9.89
C ARG A 163 -17.53 -17.04 -8.68
N ARG A 164 -17.07 -18.09 -7.99
CA ARG A 164 -17.68 -18.58 -6.76
C ARG A 164 -17.63 -17.52 -5.66
N TRP A 165 -16.49 -16.89 -5.46
CA TRP A 165 -16.33 -15.87 -4.42
C TRP A 165 -17.09 -14.58 -4.74
N LEU A 166 -17.12 -14.14 -6.01
CA LEU A 166 -17.86 -12.95 -6.44
C LEU A 166 -19.39 -13.13 -6.40
N ARG A 167 -19.90 -14.36 -6.40
CA ARG A 167 -21.32 -14.67 -6.20
C ARG A 167 -21.71 -14.84 -4.73
N SER A 168 -20.77 -14.78 -3.81
CA SER A 168 -21.02 -14.96 -2.38
C SER A 168 -21.69 -13.75 -1.72
N ASP A 169 -22.25 -13.96 -0.55
CA ASP A 169 -22.77 -12.89 0.31
C ASP A 169 -21.71 -11.86 0.68
N ALA A 170 -20.45 -12.29 0.82
CA ALA A 170 -19.33 -11.40 1.05
C ALA A 170 -19.16 -10.35 -0.06
N ALA A 171 -19.23 -10.76 -1.32
CA ALA A 171 -19.14 -9.82 -2.44
C ALA A 171 -20.32 -8.84 -2.47
N ARG A 172 -21.55 -9.31 -2.22
CA ARG A 172 -22.74 -8.43 -2.10
C ARG A 172 -22.59 -7.44 -0.94
N ARG A 173 -22.05 -7.86 0.20
CA ARG A 173 -21.77 -6.95 1.33
C ARG A 173 -20.70 -5.93 0.97
N ALA A 174 -19.63 -6.33 0.28
CA ALA A 174 -18.55 -5.43 -0.15
C ALA A 174 -19.09 -4.27 -1.01
N THR A 175 -20.02 -4.53 -1.94
CA THR A 175 -20.59 -3.48 -2.79
C THR A 175 -21.40 -2.43 -2.02
N GLY A 176 -21.96 -2.79 -0.86
CA GLY A 176 -22.76 -1.91 0.00
C GLY A 176 -21.94 -1.15 1.05
N LEU A 177 -20.64 -1.40 1.17
CA LEU A 177 -19.79 -0.69 2.14
C LEU A 177 -19.52 0.76 1.68
N PRO A 178 -19.31 1.69 2.63
CA PRO A 178 -18.90 3.05 2.30
C PRO A 178 -17.57 3.05 1.55
N ASN A 179 -17.36 4.02 0.68
CA ASN A 179 -16.08 4.17 0.00
C ASN A 179 -15.09 4.88 0.94
N MET A 180 -14.01 4.19 1.28
CA MET A 180 -12.92 4.73 2.12
C MET A 180 -11.60 4.59 1.36
N PRO A 181 -10.89 5.70 1.05
CA PRO A 181 -9.64 5.63 0.32
C PRO A 181 -8.62 4.75 1.04
N GLN A 182 -8.06 3.77 0.34
CA GLN A 182 -7.07 2.85 0.87
C GLN A 182 -5.69 3.17 0.30
N HIS A 183 -4.64 2.84 1.03
CA HIS A 183 -3.26 2.80 0.54
C HIS A 183 -3.13 1.80 -0.64
N GLY A 184 -3.82 0.67 -0.53
CA GLY A 184 -3.88 -0.39 -1.54
C GLY A 184 -2.79 -1.44 -1.44
N ASP A 185 -1.71 -1.16 -0.71
CA ASP A 185 -0.59 -2.08 -0.45
C ASP A 185 0.05 -1.84 0.93
N LEU A 186 -0.78 -1.79 1.99
CA LEU A 186 -0.29 -1.56 3.34
C LEU A 186 0.30 -2.86 3.91
N VAL A 187 1.55 -3.14 3.56
CA VAL A 187 2.31 -4.30 4.03
C VAL A 187 3.47 -3.84 4.92
N LEU A 188 4.04 -4.76 5.71
CA LEU A 188 5.13 -4.44 6.65
C LEU A 188 6.33 -3.75 5.98
N ASN A 189 6.65 -4.14 4.74
CA ASN A 189 7.78 -3.55 4.02
C ASN A 189 7.55 -2.07 3.65
N ASN A 190 6.29 -1.64 3.62
CA ASN A 190 5.90 -0.27 3.33
C ASN A 190 5.70 0.57 4.60
N ILE A 191 5.99 -0.01 5.79
CA ILE A 191 5.85 0.67 7.07
C ILE A 191 7.21 0.75 7.78
N GLY A 192 7.57 1.93 8.22
CA GLY A 192 8.77 2.18 9.01
C GLY A 192 8.48 2.90 10.32
N GLN A 193 9.42 2.81 11.23
CA GLN A 193 9.46 3.62 12.45
C GLN A 193 10.51 4.70 12.29
N ALA A 194 10.10 5.95 12.24
CA ALA A 194 11.00 7.11 12.21
C ALA A 194 11.79 7.23 13.52
N ARG A 195 12.87 8.02 13.51
CA ARG A 195 13.73 8.21 14.71
C ARG A 195 12.97 8.70 15.95
N ASN A 196 11.92 9.48 15.76
CA ASN A 196 11.05 9.95 16.84
C ASN A 196 10.02 8.91 17.30
N GLY A 197 10.07 7.69 16.76
CA GLY A 197 9.17 6.59 17.08
C GLY A 197 7.84 6.60 16.31
N ALA A 198 7.55 7.63 15.51
CA ALA A 198 6.31 7.71 14.72
C ALA A 198 6.31 6.70 13.57
N ALA A 199 5.10 6.29 13.13
CA ALA A 199 4.95 5.54 11.90
C ALA A 199 5.27 6.42 10.68
N VAL A 200 5.88 5.82 9.67
CA VAL A 200 5.96 6.37 8.31
C VAL A 200 5.55 5.27 7.34
N VAL A 201 4.69 5.63 6.39
CA VAL A 201 4.18 4.71 5.38
C VAL A 201 4.66 5.17 4.02
N PHE A 202 5.21 4.24 3.26
CA PHE A 202 5.81 4.46 1.95
C PHE A 202 4.94 3.85 0.85
N ASP A 203 5.31 4.11 -0.41
CA ASP A 203 4.77 3.48 -1.61
C ASP A 203 3.26 3.68 -1.82
N TRP A 204 2.86 4.95 -1.87
CA TRP A 204 1.48 5.39 -2.07
C TRP A 204 1.00 5.35 -3.53
N GLU A 205 1.65 4.54 -4.37
CA GLU A 205 1.34 4.46 -5.80
C GLU A 205 -0.07 3.92 -6.09
N ASP A 206 -0.64 3.15 -5.17
CA ASP A 206 -1.99 2.58 -5.28
C ASP A 206 -3.05 3.35 -4.47
N PHE A 207 -2.71 4.50 -3.85
CA PHE A 207 -3.64 5.25 -3.02
C PHE A 207 -4.93 5.61 -3.77
N GLY A 208 -6.06 5.20 -3.23
CA GLY A 208 -7.38 5.43 -3.83
C GLY A 208 -7.70 4.55 -5.04
N ALA A 209 -6.81 3.65 -5.46
CA ALA A 209 -7.12 2.65 -6.48
C ALA A 209 -8.17 1.63 -6.00
N SER A 210 -8.33 1.50 -4.69
CA SER A 210 -9.45 0.82 -4.05
C SER A 210 -9.98 1.71 -2.93
N CYS A 211 -11.30 1.71 -2.77
CA CYS A 211 -11.99 2.34 -1.65
C CYS A 211 -12.72 1.32 -0.77
N LEU A 212 -12.36 0.04 -0.88
CA LEU A 212 -12.98 -1.03 -0.09
C LEU A 212 -12.45 -1.02 1.35
N PRO A 213 -13.30 -0.68 2.34
CA PRO A 213 -12.88 -0.60 3.75
C PRO A 213 -12.28 -1.91 4.23
N GLY A 214 -11.16 -1.83 4.93
CA GLY A 214 -10.48 -3.00 5.49
C GLY A 214 -9.49 -3.69 4.55
N LEU A 215 -9.35 -3.26 3.28
CA LEU A 215 -8.34 -3.83 2.39
C LEU A 215 -6.92 -3.64 2.94
N ASP A 216 -6.59 -2.43 3.40
CA ASP A 216 -5.28 -2.15 3.99
C ASP A 216 -5.03 -2.94 5.28
N LEU A 217 -6.09 -3.11 6.08
CA LEU A 217 -6.00 -3.96 7.27
C LEU A 217 -5.74 -5.42 6.89
N PHE A 218 -6.39 -5.93 5.84
CA PHE A 218 -6.18 -7.28 5.32
C PHE A 218 -4.74 -7.48 4.80
N THR A 219 -4.21 -6.53 4.02
CA THR A 219 -2.83 -6.66 3.50
C THR A 219 -1.79 -6.59 4.61
N LEU A 220 -2.03 -5.77 5.63
CA LEU A 220 -1.19 -5.71 6.83
C LEU A 220 -1.28 -6.99 7.65
N GLU A 221 -2.50 -7.48 7.95
CA GLU A 221 -2.71 -8.74 8.67
C GLU A 221 -2.05 -9.91 7.95
N LEU A 222 -2.20 -10.00 6.61
CA LEU A 222 -1.55 -11.02 5.79
C LEU A 222 -0.02 -10.93 5.87
N SER A 223 0.55 -9.74 5.82
CA SER A 223 2.00 -9.56 5.91
C SER A 223 2.56 -9.89 7.31
N LEU A 224 1.75 -9.70 8.36
CA LEU A 224 2.08 -10.11 9.73
C LEU A 224 1.97 -11.62 9.91
N ALA A 225 0.95 -12.25 9.35
CA ALA A 225 0.77 -13.70 9.40
C ALA A 225 1.79 -14.46 8.56
N GLY A 226 2.20 -13.89 7.42
CA GLY A 226 3.15 -14.45 6.47
C GLY A 226 2.53 -15.43 5.46
N ASP A 227 1.45 -16.13 5.82
CA ASP A 227 0.73 -17.06 4.94
C ASP A 227 -0.78 -17.14 5.27
N ALA A 228 -1.55 -17.76 4.37
CA ALA A 228 -3.00 -17.90 4.47
C ALA A 228 -3.44 -18.76 5.67
N ALA A 229 -2.71 -19.84 5.97
CA ALA A 229 -3.06 -20.75 7.06
C ALA A 229 -2.94 -20.05 8.42
N ARG A 230 -1.87 -19.30 8.62
CA ARG A 230 -1.66 -18.50 9.83
C ARG A 230 -2.64 -17.33 9.93
N LEU A 231 -2.99 -16.70 8.81
CA LEU A 231 -4.02 -15.66 8.77
C LEU A 231 -5.35 -16.20 9.31
N ILE A 232 -5.82 -17.33 8.79
CA ILE A 232 -7.11 -17.92 9.20
C ILE A 232 -7.05 -18.44 10.63
N SER A 233 -6.06 -19.30 10.96
CA SER A 233 -5.94 -19.88 12.31
C SER A 233 -5.62 -18.83 13.38
N GLY A 234 -4.93 -17.75 13.01
CA GLY A 234 -4.63 -16.63 13.91
C GLY A 234 -5.90 -15.97 14.43
N ARG A 235 -6.92 -15.80 13.58
CA ARG A 235 -8.20 -15.16 13.94
C ARG A 235 -8.99 -15.88 15.02
N GLU A 236 -8.74 -17.16 15.21
CA GLU A 236 -9.34 -17.98 16.28
C GLU A 236 -8.60 -17.82 17.62
N ARG A 237 -7.37 -17.28 17.61
CA ARG A 237 -6.53 -17.11 18.79
C ARG A 237 -6.77 -15.76 19.47
N HIS A 238 -7.73 -15.68 20.35
CA HIS A 238 -8.11 -14.42 21.03
C HIS A 238 -6.98 -13.72 21.79
N ALA A 239 -5.95 -14.45 22.23
CA ALA A 239 -4.82 -13.89 22.98
C ALA A 239 -3.63 -13.42 22.10
N ASP A 240 -3.73 -13.52 20.78
CA ASP A 240 -2.68 -13.09 19.87
C ASP A 240 -2.64 -11.55 19.76
N PRO A 241 -1.50 -10.90 20.03
CA PRO A 241 -1.36 -9.44 19.87
C PRO A 241 -1.77 -8.92 18.51
N THR A 242 -1.54 -9.69 17.43
CA THR A 242 -1.99 -9.36 16.07
C THR A 242 -3.51 -9.24 16.04
N GLN A 243 -4.22 -10.17 16.68
CA GLN A 243 -5.68 -10.16 16.69
C GLN A 243 -6.27 -9.03 17.52
N HIS A 244 -5.62 -8.64 18.62
CA HIS A 244 -6.00 -7.43 19.35
C HIS A 244 -5.90 -6.21 18.45
N PHE A 245 -4.75 -6.03 17.78
CA PHE A 245 -4.55 -4.92 16.85
C PHE A 245 -5.59 -4.92 15.72
N VAL A 246 -5.86 -6.07 15.09
CA VAL A 246 -6.84 -6.18 13.99
C VAL A 246 -8.26 -5.83 14.47
N ARG A 247 -8.66 -6.25 15.67
CA ARG A 247 -9.97 -5.91 16.26
C ARG A 247 -10.08 -4.41 16.55
N ASP A 248 -9.03 -3.81 17.11
CA ASP A 248 -8.97 -2.36 17.35
C ASP A 248 -9.06 -1.58 16.04
N ALA A 249 -8.35 -2.03 15.00
CA ALA A 249 -8.40 -1.44 13.67
C ALA A 249 -9.78 -1.60 13.00
N CYS A 250 -10.45 -2.74 13.16
CA CYS A 250 -11.83 -2.92 12.72
C CYS A 250 -12.76 -1.90 13.40
N GLY A 251 -12.63 -1.75 14.73
CA GLY A 251 -13.39 -0.74 15.48
C GLY A 251 -13.13 0.68 14.97
N ALA A 252 -11.87 1.02 14.68
CA ALA A 252 -11.48 2.31 14.13
C ALA A 252 -12.07 2.56 12.72
N LEU A 253 -12.18 1.53 11.89
CA LEU A 253 -12.81 1.53 10.58
C LEU A 253 -14.35 1.49 10.64
N GLN A 254 -14.94 1.38 11.82
CA GLN A 254 -16.38 1.15 12.02
C GLN A 254 -16.88 -0.14 11.31
N LEU A 255 -16.01 -1.14 11.22
CA LEU A 255 -16.31 -2.47 10.70
C LEU A 255 -16.47 -3.47 11.84
N ASP A 256 -17.53 -4.26 11.80
CA ASP A 256 -17.63 -5.45 12.64
C ASP A 256 -16.55 -6.46 12.27
N PHE A 257 -15.87 -7.06 13.27
CA PHE A 257 -14.77 -8.00 13.01
C PHE A 257 -15.26 -9.28 12.29
N GLY A 258 -16.47 -9.75 12.57
CA GLY A 258 -17.07 -10.88 11.87
C GLY A 258 -17.35 -10.53 10.40
N ALA A 259 -17.89 -9.33 10.15
CA ALA A 259 -18.08 -8.82 8.79
C ALA A 259 -16.74 -8.69 8.05
N TYR A 260 -15.72 -8.10 8.67
CA TYR A 260 -14.36 -8.03 8.11
C TYR A 260 -13.82 -9.42 7.75
N SER A 261 -13.96 -10.40 8.65
CA SER A 261 -13.47 -11.77 8.42
C SER A 261 -14.16 -12.45 7.24
N THR A 262 -15.47 -12.20 7.03
CA THR A 262 -16.21 -12.76 5.88
C THR A 262 -15.77 -12.18 4.54
N LEU A 263 -15.18 -10.97 4.52
CA LEU A 263 -14.72 -10.29 3.31
C LEU A 263 -13.34 -10.75 2.81
N THR A 264 -12.66 -11.65 3.53
CA THR A 264 -11.29 -12.10 3.23
C THR A 264 -11.09 -12.51 1.77
N SER A 265 -12.05 -13.27 1.20
CA SER A 265 -11.99 -13.70 -0.20
C SER A 265 -12.09 -12.53 -1.18
N VAL A 266 -12.91 -11.54 -0.87
CA VAL A 266 -13.06 -10.34 -1.71
C VAL A 266 -11.79 -9.48 -1.63
N TYR A 267 -11.24 -9.27 -0.42
CA TYR A 267 -9.97 -8.56 -0.24
C TYR A 267 -8.83 -9.21 -1.02
N ALA A 268 -8.75 -10.54 -0.97
CA ALA A 268 -7.72 -11.28 -1.69
C ALA A 268 -7.84 -11.13 -3.21
N LEU A 269 -9.07 -11.16 -3.77
CA LEU A 269 -9.30 -10.91 -5.20
C LEU A 269 -8.95 -9.46 -5.59
N VAL A 270 -9.36 -8.48 -4.79
CA VAL A 270 -9.01 -7.07 -5.00
C VAL A 270 -7.50 -6.88 -4.97
N PHE A 271 -6.82 -7.41 -3.95
CA PHE A 271 -5.38 -7.30 -3.82
C PHE A 271 -4.65 -7.94 -5.02
N ARG A 272 -5.08 -9.15 -5.45
CA ARG A 272 -4.55 -9.77 -6.66
C ARG A 272 -4.77 -8.91 -7.91
N HIS A 273 -5.93 -8.27 -8.04
CA HIS A 273 -6.23 -7.37 -9.16
C HIS A 273 -5.34 -6.13 -9.15
N LEU A 274 -5.11 -5.51 -7.99
CA LEU A 274 -4.18 -4.37 -7.86
C LEU A 274 -2.76 -4.76 -8.31
N LYS A 275 -2.33 -6.00 -8.03
CA LYS A 275 -1.01 -6.52 -8.42
C LYS A 275 -0.94 -7.11 -9.83
N ARG A 276 -1.94 -6.89 -10.70
CA ARG A 276 -2.01 -7.47 -12.06
C ARG A 276 -0.86 -7.05 -12.98
N ASN A 277 -0.30 -5.86 -12.77
CA ASN A 277 0.80 -5.31 -13.57
C ASN A 277 2.19 -5.66 -13.02
N TYR A 278 2.27 -6.34 -11.89
CA TYR A 278 3.54 -6.78 -11.31
C TYR A 278 4.13 -7.96 -12.08
N GLY A 279 5.43 -8.21 -11.88
CA GLY A 279 6.13 -9.32 -12.52
C GLY A 279 5.51 -10.70 -12.20
N PRO A 280 5.83 -11.74 -13.01
CA PRO A 280 5.20 -13.07 -12.91
C PRO A 280 5.34 -13.68 -11.51
N VAL A 281 6.48 -13.53 -10.86
CA VAL A 281 6.73 -14.08 -9.51
C VAL A 281 5.74 -13.56 -8.48
N VAL A 282 5.44 -12.24 -8.51
CA VAL A 282 4.46 -11.64 -7.58
C VAL A 282 3.05 -12.14 -7.90
N ARG A 283 2.69 -12.23 -9.18
CA ARG A 283 1.38 -12.71 -9.61
C ARG A 283 1.16 -14.17 -9.20
N GLU A 284 2.13 -15.05 -9.42
CA GLU A 284 2.08 -16.45 -9.00
C GLU A 284 1.95 -16.61 -7.49
N ARG A 285 2.64 -15.77 -6.72
CA ARG A 285 2.51 -15.76 -5.26
C ARG A 285 1.08 -15.38 -4.84
N MET A 286 0.48 -14.40 -5.51
CA MET A 286 -0.91 -14.00 -5.23
C MET A 286 -1.90 -15.06 -5.66
N ASP A 287 -1.68 -15.74 -6.78
CA ASP A 287 -2.52 -16.84 -7.24
C ASP A 287 -2.48 -18.03 -6.26
N ARG A 288 -1.30 -18.35 -5.72
CA ARG A 288 -1.14 -19.34 -4.66
C ARG A 288 -1.88 -18.95 -3.38
N LEU A 289 -1.79 -17.68 -2.97
CA LEU A 289 -2.55 -17.17 -1.82
C LEU A 289 -4.07 -17.41 -1.99
N LEU A 290 -4.63 -17.14 -3.18
CA LEU A 290 -6.06 -17.37 -3.44
C LEU A 290 -6.42 -18.86 -3.30
N LEU A 291 -5.59 -19.77 -3.81
CA LEU A 291 -5.79 -21.22 -3.68
C LEU A 291 -5.69 -21.68 -2.22
N ASP A 292 -4.69 -21.21 -1.50
CA ASP A 292 -4.49 -21.57 -0.09
C ASP A 292 -5.66 -21.08 0.78
N LEU A 293 -6.17 -19.85 0.56
CA LEU A 293 -7.35 -19.34 1.25
C LEU A 293 -8.60 -20.17 0.95
N ASP A 294 -8.77 -20.62 -0.29
CA ASP A 294 -9.90 -21.46 -0.68
C ASP A 294 -9.85 -22.83 0.00
N GLN A 295 -8.68 -23.45 0.04
CA GLN A 295 -8.45 -24.71 0.70
C GLN A 295 -8.75 -24.62 2.22
N GLN A 296 -8.26 -23.58 2.89
CA GLN A 296 -8.50 -23.37 4.31
C GLN A 296 -10.00 -23.18 4.62
N ARG A 297 -10.70 -22.40 3.78
CA ARG A 297 -12.14 -22.21 3.92
C ARG A 297 -12.92 -23.49 3.78
N THR A 298 -12.59 -24.31 2.78
CA THR A 298 -13.27 -25.60 2.53
C THR A 298 -13.05 -26.58 3.68
N MET A 299 -11.90 -26.54 4.36
CA MET A 299 -11.61 -27.36 5.52
C MET A 299 -12.34 -26.91 6.81
N SER A 300 -12.70 -25.62 6.88
CA SER A 300 -13.36 -25.02 8.07
C SER A 300 -14.89 -25.06 7.98
N GLU A 301 -15.49 -25.38 6.83
CA GLU A 301 -16.93 -25.56 6.71
C GLU A 301 -17.33 -26.92 7.30
N PRO A 302 -18.25 -26.97 8.32
CA PRO A 302 -18.74 -28.23 8.86
C PRO A 302 -19.46 -29.00 7.75
N ARG A 303 -19.12 -30.28 7.59
CA ARG A 303 -19.77 -31.22 6.67
C ARG A 303 -21.20 -31.54 7.16
#